data_409e6fa5482cb72eaec98c903b66e299
#
_entry.id   409e6fa5482cb72eaec98c903b66e299
#
_cell.length_a   1.000
_cell.length_b   1.000
_cell.length_c   1.000
_cell.angle_alpha   90.00
_cell.angle_beta   90.00
_cell.angle_gamma   90.00
#
_symmetry.space_group_name_H-M   'P 1'
#
loop_
_entity.id
_entity.type
_entity.pdbx_description
1 polymer ?
#
loop_
_entity_poly.entity_id
_entity_poly.type
_entity_poly.pdbx_seq_one_letter_code
_entity_poly.pdbx_strand_id
1 'polypeptide(L)'
;MSYNFKSKKIIISAGATGIGWATAKECLEKGAKVFLCDIDQKSINKLKKHPLNNKRLFSFHCDASNENDVTNFFKEIKKKTQKIDALINNVGVAGPTGTMEKLKTKDWEQTLKINVISHFIFSK
;
A
#
# COMPACT_ATOMS: atom_id res chain seq x y z
N MET A 1 -13.61 -17.45 15.96
CA MET A 1 -12.17 -17.77 15.97
C MET A 1 -11.39 -16.46 15.95
N SER A 2 -10.50 -16.23 16.92
CA SER A 2 -9.66 -15.04 16.92
C SER A 2 -8.29 -15.37 16.33
N TYR A 3 -7.85 -14.55 15.36
CA TYR A 3 -6.52 -14.65 14.79
C TYR A 3 -5.57 -13.73 15.53
N ASN A 4 -4.37 -14.22 15.80
CA ASN A 4 -3.30 -13.45 16.41
C ASN A 4 -2.18 -13.21 15.38
N PHE A 5 -1.87 -11.96 15.11
CA PHE A 5 -0.82 -11.54 14.17
C PHE A 5 0.42 -10.99 14.88
N LYS A 6 0.56 -11.28 16.16
CA LYS A 6 1.75 -10.86 16.92
C LYS A 6 3.03 -11.30 16.20
N SER A 7 3.97 -10.39 16.06
CA SER A 7 5.23 -10.57 15.35
C SER A 7 5.13 -10.74 13.81
N LYS A 8 3.93 -10.74 13.23
CA LYS A 8 3.76 -10.76 11.78
C LYS A 8 4.07 -9.39 11.19
N LYS A 9 4.70 -9.37 10.04
CA LYS A 9 5.05 -8.17 9.28
C LYS A 9 4.28 -8.18 7.99
N ILE A 10 3.44 -7.18 7.79
CA ILE A 10 2.48 -7.09 6.69
C ILE A 10 2.74 -5.82 5.90
N ILE A 11 2.84 -5.92 4.59
CA ILE A 11 2.92 -4.79 3.68
C ILE A 11 1.56 -4.56 3.05
N ILE A 12 1.11 -3.30 2.99
CA ILE A 12 -0.15 -2.92 2.35
C ILE A 12 0.11 -1.74 1.41
N SER A 13 -0.14 -1.92 0.11
CA SER A 13 -0.12 -0.83 -0.86
C SER A 13 -1.44 -0.05 -0.83
N ALA A 14 -1.40 1.26 -1.05
CA ALA A 14 -2.56 2.17 -0.91
C ALA A 14 -3.26 2.01 0.46
N GLY A 15 -2.47 1.95 1.52
CA GLY A 15 -2.93 1.58 2.86
C GLY A 15 -3.40 2.72 3.76
N ALA A 16 -3.34 3.97 3.30
CA ALA A 16 -3.59 5.12 4.18
C ALA A 16 -5.07 5.51 4.28
N THR A 17 -5.92 5.02 3.40
CA THR A 17 -7.37 5.32 3.38
C THR A 17 -8.19 4.10 2.96
N GLY A 18 -9.52 4.20 3.08
CA GLY A 18 -10.47 3.21 2.56
C GLY A 18 -10.23 1.79 3.06
N ILE A 19 -10.34 0.83 2.15
CA ILE A 19 -10.20 -0.60 2.44
C ILE A 19 -8.78 -0.91 2.96
N GLY A 20 -7.76 -0.31 2.36
CA GLY A 20 -6.37 -0.51 2.79
C GLY A 20 -6.14 -0.09 4.24
N TRP A 21 -6.64 1.08 4.64
CA TRP A 21 -6.53 1.54 6.02
C TRP A 21 -7.37 0.69 6.99
N ALA A 22 -8.57 0.32 6.61
CA ALA A 22 -9.40 -0.58 7.42
C ALA A 22 -8.68 -1.92 7.68
N THR A 23 -8.05 -2.48 6.64
CA THR A 23 -7.23 -3.69 6.75
C THR A 23 -6.00 -3.47 7.65
N ALA A 24 -5.31 -2.34 7.49
CA ALA A 24 -4.16 -2.00 8.32
C ALA A 24 -4.53 -1.92 9.81
N LYS A 25 -5.64 -1.26 10.13
CA LYS A 25 -6.15 -1.17 11.51
C LYS A 25 -6.41 -2.54 12.10
N GLU A 26 -7.12 -3.40 11.38
CA GLU A 26 -7.42 -4.77 11.84
C GLU A 26 -6.13 -5.56 12.10
N CYS A 27 -5.14 -5.47 11.22
CA CYS A 27 -3.84 -6.10 11.42
C CYS A 27 -3.12 -5.56 12.66
N LEU A 28 -3.14 -4.25 12.88
CA LEU A 28 -2.53 -3.62 14.05
C LEU A 28 -3.22 -4.05 15.35
N GLU A 29 -4.55 -4.10 15.36
CA GLU A 29 -5.33 -4.56 16.52
C GLU A 29 -5.00 -6.01 16.90
N LYS A 30 -4.68 -6.84 15.91
CA LYS A 30 -4.26 -8.22 16.10
C LYS A 30 -2.76 -8.40 16.39
N GLY A 31 -2.03 -7.31 16.54
CA GLY A 31 -0.63 -7.33 16.99
C GLY A 31 0.43 -7.29 15.89
N ALA A 32 0.05 -7.17 14.63
CA ALA A 32 1.01 -7.10 13.53
C ALA A 32 1.84 -5.79 13.54
N LYS A 33 3.00 -5.85 12.89
CA LYS A 33 3.67 -4.68 12.33
C LYS A 33 3.18 -4.47 10.91
N VAL A 34 2.76 -3.25 10.60
CA VAL A 34 2.23 -2.88 9.29
C VAL A 34 3.12 -1.83 8.65
N PHE A 35 3.57 -2.14 7.45
CA PHE A 35 4.27 -1.22 6.55
C PHE A 35 3.32 -0.88 5.43
N LEU A 36 2.92 0.38 5.34
CA LEU A 36 2.03 0.80 4.26
C LEU A 36 2.59 1.97 3.48
N CYS A 37 2.15 2.09 2.26
CA CYS A 37 2.41 3.26 1.44
C CYS A 37 1.13 3.80 0.81
N ASP A 38 1.16 5.05 0.44
CA ASP A 38 0.08 5.70 -0.28
C ASP A 38 0.63 6.88 -1.10
N ILE A 39 -0.02 7.19 -2.19
CA ILE A 39 0.31 8.35 -3.02
C ILE A 39 -0.22 9.65 -2.41
N ASP A 40 -1.23 9.57 -1.53
CA ASP A 40 -1.81 10.73 -0.86
C ASP A 40 -0.97 11.15 0.36
N GLN A 41 -0.16 12.18 0.16
CA GLN A 41 0.70 12.73 1.21
C GLN A 41 -0.08 13.23 2.42
N LYS A 42 -1.31 13.77 2.22
CA LYS A 42 -2.13 14.26 3.35
C LYS A 42 -2.53 13.12 4.27
N SER A 43 -2.95 12.00 3.71
CA SER A 43 -3.29 10.80 4.48
C SER A 43 -2.08 10.23 5.20
N ILE A 44 -0.92 10.16 4.55
CA ILE A 44 0.34 9.77 5.19
C ILE A 44 0.68 10.68 6.37
N ASN A 45 0.54 12.00 6.21
CA ASN A 45 0.82 12.95 7.28
C ASN A 45 -0.12 12.78 8.49
N LYS A 46 -1.39 12.42 8.27
CA LYS A 46 -2.32 12.08 9.36
C LYS A 46 -1.85 10.85 10.15
N LEU A 47 -1.33 9.84 9.47
CA LEU A 47 -0.86 8.62 10.11
C LEU A 47 0.40 8.82 10.97
N LYS A 48 1.17 9.87 10.72
CA LYS A 48 2.31 10.25 11.59
C LYS A 48 1.88 10.60 13.01
N LYS A 49 0.62 10.98 13.20
CA LYS A 49 0.04 11.28 14.52
C LYS A 49 -0.58 10.06 15.20
N HIS A 50 -0.60 8.91 14.54
CA HIS A 50 -1.17 7.68 15.10
C HIS A 50 -0.34 7.18 16.29
N PRO A 51 -0.97 6.68 17.39
CA PRO A 51 -0.24 6.20 18.57
C PRO A 51 0.79 5.12 18.29
N LEU A 52 0.59 4.31 17.25
CA LEU A 52 1.52 3.24 16.86
C LEU A 52 2.54 3.66 15.80
N ASN A 53 2.54 4.93 15.39
CA ASN A 53 3.52 5.43 14.41
C ASN A 53 4.95 5.20 14.90
N ASN A 54 5.79 4.68 14.03
CA ASN A 54 7.19 4.26 14.30
C ASN A 54 7.35 3.18 15.37
N LYS A 55 6.28 2.57 15.83
CA LYS A 55 6.28 1.42 16.75
C LYS A 55 5.89 0.14 16.03
N ARG A 56 4.65 0.08 15.53
CA ARG A 56 4.10 -1.04 14.75
C ARG A 56 3.45 -0.59 13.45
N LEU A 57 3.22 0.71 13.26
CA LEU A 57 2.74 1.32 12.03
C LEU A 57 3.86 2.14 11.40
N PHE A 58 4.22 1.81 10.17
CA PHE A 58 5.21 2.52 9.38
C PHE A 58 4.57 2.91 8.05
N SER A 59 4.43 4.21 7.82
CA SER A 59 3.73 4.77 6.65
C SER A 59 4.67 5.61 5.79
N PHE A 60 4.59 5.43 4.48
CA PHE A 60 5.49 6.06 3.52
C PHE A 60 4.70 6.63 2.35
N HIS A 61 5.11 7.79 1.86
CA HIS A 61 4.63 8.29 0.60
C HIS A 61 5.30 7.50 -0.55
N CYS A 62 4.49 6.97 -1.45
CA CYS A 62 4.98 6.16 -2.58
C CYS A 62 3.90 6.06 -3.66
N ASP A 63 4.27 6.33 -4.89
CA ASP A 63 3.48 5.97 -6.06
C ASP A 63 3.74 4.50 -6.41
N ALA A 64 2.76 3.65 -6.18
CA ALA A 64 2.86 2.22 -6.41
C ALA A 64 3.07 1.84 -7.89
N SER A 65 2.78 2.74 -8.82
CA SER A 65 3.04 2.56 -10.26
C SER A 65 4.44 3.00 -10.69
N ASN A 66 5.21 3.59 -9.79
CA ASN A 66 6.58 4.03 -10.03
C ASN A 66 7.57 3.05 -9.40
N GLU A 67 8.34 2.35 -10.22
CA GLU A 67 9.25 1.30 -9.75
C GLU A 67 10.36 1.85 -8.82
N ASN A 68 10.85 3.06 -9.06
CA ASN A 68 11.86 3.67 -8.18
C ASN A 68 11.29 3.98 -6.80
N ASP A 69 10.07 4.51 -6.72
CA ASP A 69 9.38 4.77 -5.46
C ASP A 69 9.20 3.47 -4.67
N VAL A 70 8.73 2.42 -5.33
CA VAL A 70 8.53 1.10 -4.70
C VAL A 70 9.86 0.52 -4.23
N THR A 71 10.91 0.62 -5.03
CA THR A 71 12.26 0.19 -4.64
C THR A 71 12.74 0.91 -3.39
N ASN A 72 12.53 2.22 -3.30
CA ASN A 72 12.89 3.01 -2.12
C ASN A 72 12.05 2.62 -0.90
N PHE A 73 10.76 2.40 -1.08
CA PHE A 73 9.88 1.89 -0.03
C PHE A 73 10.40 0.57 0.57
N PHE A 74 10.76 -0.40 -0.27
CA PHE A 74 11.32 -1.66 0.19
C PHE A 74 12.70 -1.51 0.85
N LYS A 75 13.54 -0.57 0.39
CA LYS A 75 14.79 -0.25 1.08
C LYS A 75 14.56 0.22 2.51
N GLU A 76 13.56 1.07 2.73
CA GLU A 76 13.20 1.53 4.08
C GLU A 76 12.68 0.38 4.95
N ILE A 77 11.90 -0.52 4.39
CA ILE A 77 11.41 -1.71 5.10
C ILE A 77 12.58 -2.61 5.51
N LYS A 78 13.55 -2.85 4.62
CA LYS A 78 14.73 -3.67 4.90
C LYS A 78 15.57 -3.18 6.09
N LYS A 79 15.54 -1.88 6.37
CA LYS A 79 16.20 -1.32 7.56
C LYS A 79 15.52 -1.75 8.87
N LYS A 80 14.27 -2.17 8.82
CA LYS A 80 13.43 -2.45 9.99
C LYS A 80 13.11 -3.93 10.18
N THR A 81 13.19 -4.73 9.14
CA THR A 81 12.91 -6.17 9.21
C THR A 81 13.60 -6.94 8.09
N GLN A 82 13.94 -8.19 8.37
CA GLN A 82 14.51 -9.13 7.38
C GLN A 82 13.45 -10.05 6.78
N LYS A 83 12.24 -10.03 7.31
CA LYS A 83 11.17 -10.95 6.88
C LYS A 83 9.85 -10.21 6.74
N ILE A 84 9.13 -10.54 5.68
CA ILE A 84 7.74 -10.15 5.45
C ILE A 84 6.88 -11.41 5.43
N ASP A 85 5.79 -11.39 6.17
CA ASP A 85 4.86 -12.53 6.27
C ASP A 85 3.72 -12.43 5.25
N ALA A 86 3.31 -11.22 4.88
CA ALA A 86 2.24 -11.02 3.91
C ALA A 86 2.38 -9.70 3.14
N LEU A 87 1.96 -9.72 1.88
CA LEU A 87 1.80 -8.54 1.04
C LEU A 87 0.34 -8.44 0.61
N ILE A 88 -0.27 -7.28 0.84
CA ILE A 88 -1.63 -6.97 0.40
C ILE A 88 -1.54 -5.93 -0.72
N ASN A 89 -1.73 -6.39 -1.94
CA ASN A 89 -1.81 -5.55 -3.14
C ASN A 89 -3.21 -4.92 -3.22
N ASN A 90 -3.35 -3.72 -2.69
CA ASN A 90 -4.64 -3.03 -2.56
C ASN A 90 -4.81 -1.84 -3.52
N VAL A 91 -3.78 -1.47 -4.26
CA VAL A 91 -3.86 -0.36 -5.22
C VAL A 91 -4.92 -0.63 -6.28
N GLY A 92 -5.75 0.37 -6.55
CA GLY A 92 -6.72 0.31 -7.63
C GLY A 92 -7.39 1.64 -7.89
N VAL A 93 -7.72 1.90 -9.14
CA VAL A 93 -8.52 3.03 -9.61
C VAL A 93 -9.57 2.53 -10.57
N ALA A 94 -10.73 3.21 -10.61
CA ALA A 94 -11.82 2.84 -11.52
C ALA A 94 -11.45 3.06 -13.00
N GLY A 95 -10.55 3.99 -13.27
CA GLY A 95 -10.23 4.39 -14.64
C GLY A 95 -11.30 5.27 -15.27
N PRO A 96 -11.12 5.63 -16.56
CA PRO A 96 -12.07 6.47 -17.28
C PRO A 96 -13.35 5.71 -17.61
N THR A 97 -14.47 6.42 -17.63
CA THR A 97 -15.77 5.90 -18.03
C THR A 97 -16.25 6.59 -19.30
N GLY A 98 -16.90 5.84 -20.18
CA GLY A 98 -17.42 6.34 -21.44
C GLY A 98 -17.63 5.22 -22.45
N THR A 99 -18.11 5.59 -23.65
CA THR A 99 -18.19 4.63 -24.75
C THR A 99 -16.78 4.34 -25.30
N MET A 100 -16.57 3.12 -25.77
CA MET A 100 -15.25 2.62 -26.15
C MET A 100 -14.51 3.57 -27.11
N GLU A 101 -15.21 4.09 -28.11
CA GLU A 101 -14.63 4.98 -29.13
C GLU A 101 -14.20 6.35 -28.60
N LYS A 102 -14.68 6.75 -27.43
CA LYS A 102 -14.32 8.03 -26.78
C LYS A 102 -13.18 7.90 -25.77
N LEU A 103 -12.84 6.68 -25.38
CA LEU A 103 -11.78 6.45 -24.43
C LEU A 103 -10.40 6.62 -25.09
N LYS A 104 -9.48 7.26 -24.39
CA LYS A 104 -8.12 7.47 -24.90
C LYS A 104 -7.22 6.31 -24.49
N THR A 105 -6.38 5.84 -25.39
CA THR A 105 -5.39 4.79 -25.14
C THR A 105 -4.53 5.12 -23.90
N LYS A 106 -4.09 6.37 -23.76
CA LYS A 106 -3.29 6.83 -22.62
C LYS A 106 -3.99 6.59 -21.27
N ASP A 107 -5.31 6.79 -21.21
CA ASP A 107 -6.06 6.58 -19.97
C ASP A 107 -6.18 5.09 -19.64
N TRP A 108 -6.28 4.25 -20.66
CA TRP A 108 -6.22 2.80 -20.51
C TRP A 108 -4.87 2.31 -20.02
N GLU A 109 -3.81 2.78 -20.65
CA GLU A 109 -2.43 2.45 -20.24
C GLU A 109 -2.18 2.83 -18.78
N GLN A 110 -2.60 4.03 -18.37
CA GLN A 110 -2.45 4.48 -17.00
C GLN A 110 -3.26 3.62 -16.02
N THR A 111 -4.47 3.24 -16.39
CA THR A 111 -5.33 2.37 -15.56
C THR A 111 -4.69 1.00 -15.36
N LEU A 112 -4.19 0.38 -16.42
CA LEU A 112 -3.49 -0.89 -16.36
C LEU A 112 -2.18 -0.78 -15.55
N LYS A 113 -1.46 0.31 -15.72
CA LYS A 113 -0.24 0.58 -14.95
C LYS A 113 -0.52 0.63 -13.44
N ILE A 114 -1.57 1.32 -13.05
CA ILE A 114 -1.96 1.43 -11.64
C ILE A 114 -2.54 0.10 -11.12
N ASN A 115 -3.46 -0.53 -11.84
CA ASN A 115 -4.23 -1.68 -11.33
C ASN A 115 -3.52 -3.04 -11.47
N VAL A 116 -2.59 -3.16 -12.40
CA VAL A 116 -1.96 -4.44 -12.74
C VAL A 116 -0.45 -4.38 -12.53
N ILE A 117 0.23 -3.45 -13.20
CA ILE A 117 1.70 -3.39 -13.17
C ILE A 117 2.21 -3.06 -11.76
N SER A 118 1.50 -2.20 -11.00
CA SER A 118 1.86 -1.93 -9.61
C SER A 118 1.92 -3.20 -8.76
N HIS A 119 0.97 -4.10 -8.92
CA HIS A 119 0.95 -5.37 -8.18
C HIS A 119 2.14 -6.26 -8.54
N PHE A 120 2.52 -6.29 -9.81
CA PHE A 120 3.74 -6.96 -10.24
C PHE A 120 4.99 -6.36 -9.60
N ILE A 121 5.13 -5.03 -9.63
CA ILE A 121 6.28 -4.33 -9.05
C ILE A 121 6.43 -4.62 -7.55
N PHE A 122 5.33 -4.65 -6.80
CA PHE A 122 5.35 -4.99 -5.37
C PHE A 122 5.70 -6.45 -5.09
N SER A 123 5.33 -7.34 -6.01
CA SER A 123 5.46 -8.80 -5.78
C SER A 123 6.81 -9.37 -6.21
N LYS A 124 7.58 -8.65 -7.04
CA LYS A 124 8.90 -9.12 -7.50
C LYS A 124 9.99 -8.83 -6.49
#